data_1d96ccf2b27dddebf970162605e141e1
#
_entry.id   1d96ccf2b27dddebf970162605e141e1
#
_cell.length_a   1.000
_cell.length_b   1.000
_cell.length_c   1.000
_cell.angle_alpha   90.00
_cell.angle_beta   90.00
_cell.angle_gamma   90.00
#
_symmetry.space_group_name_H-M   'P 1'
#
loop_
_entity.id
_entity.type
_entity.pdbx_description
1 polymer ?
#
loop_
_entity_poly.entity_id
_entity_poly.type
_entity_poly.pdbx_seq_one_letter_code
_entity_poly.pdbx_strand_id
1 'polypeptide(L)'
;MLCKMPFTHSFIDGETMKPCCMFEGEGDVREQFLAGIKPEGCKPCFDKEERGGTSSRQYYNQRYDFLPLDKVRTFDLRIDDVCNLKCVMCGPDQSTKWREDIEIFDEFVGRPLWNRKIPLPDLSDALEISILGGEPFYMRTAENILKKQSRDTRIILN
;
A
#
# COMPACT_ATOMS: atom_id res chain seq x y z
N MET A 1 -13.91 14.77 -11.30
CA MET A 1 -12.67 14.06 -11.68
C MET A 1 -11.74 13.74 -10.51
N LEU A 2 -12.06 14.22 -9.30
CA LEU A 2 -11.25 14.06 -8.09
C LEU A 2 -11.01 12.58 -7.73
N CYS A 3 -9.79 12.25 -7.28
CA CYS A 3 -9.47 11.03 -6.55
C CYS A 3 -9.33 11.39 -5.06
N LYS A 4 -10.04 10.70 -4.17
CA LYS A 4 -9.95 10.93 -2.73
C LYS A 4 -8.69 10.31 -2.10
N MET A 5 -8.11 9.29 -2.73
CA MET A 5 -6.98 8.54 -2.18
C MET A 5 -5.80 9.43 -1.76
N PRO A 6 -5.33 10.42 -2.55
CA PRO A 6 -4.22 11.27 -2.13
C PRO A 6 -4.48 12.07 -0.85
N PHE A 7 -5.74 12.25 -0.48
CA PHE A 7 -6.14 13.04 0.70
C PHE A 7 -6.44 12.18 1.93
N THR A 8 -6.88 10.94 1.71
CA THR A 8 -7.45 10.08 2.77
C THR A 8 -6.68 8.79 3.01
N HIS A 9 -5.78 8.44 2.09
CA HIS A 9 -5.08 7.15 2.09
C HIS A 9 -3.57 7.32 1.90
N SER A 10 -2.82 6.34 2.40
CA SER A 10 -1.39 6.20 2.14
C SER A 10 -1.03 4.73 1.94
N PHE A 11 -0.36 4.43 0.85
CA PHE A 11 0.29 3.16 0.59
C PHE A 11 1.78 3.28 0.93
N ILE A 12 2.24 2.46 1.85
CA ILE A 12 3.64 2.42 2.25
C ILE A 12 4.24 1.10 1.76
N ASP A 13 5.20 1.23 0.86
CA ASP A 13 5.95 0.10 0.32
C ASP A 13 7.45 0.33 0.48
N GLY A 14 8.01 -0.28 1.48
CA GLY A 14 9.39 -0.05 1.83
C GLY A 14 9.63 1.35 2.38
N GLU A 15 10.54 2.08 1.77
CA GLU A 15 10.86 3.47 2.11
C GLU A 15 10.00 4.47 1.33
N THR A 16 9.11 3.98 0.47
CA THR A 16 8.28 4.84 -0.37
C THR A 16 6.88 5.00 0.22
N MET A 17 6.37 6.22 0.16
CA MET A 17 5.00 6.54 0.49
C MET A 17 4.30 7.08 -0.75
N LYS A 18 3.19 6.44 -1.11
CA LYS A 18 2.40 6.76 -2.31
C LYS A 18 0.95 7.03 -1.93
N PRO A 19 0.21 7.79 -2.74
CA PRO A 19 -1.22 8.02 -2.49
C PRO A 19 -2.07 6.75 -2.61
N CYS A 20 -1.62 5.76 -3.36
CA CYS A 20 -2.24 4.42 -3.46
C CYS A 20 -1.29 3.44 -4.16
N CYS A 21 -1.62 2.15 -4.10
CA CYS A 21 -0.84 1.08 -4.74
C CYS A 21 -0.80 1.14 -6.28
N MET A 22 -1.76 1.85 -6.92
CA MET A 22 -1.84 2.01 -8.38
C MET A 22 -1.08 3.23 -8.91
N PHE A 23 -0.49 4.03 -8.04
CA PHE A 23 0.21 5.23 -8.44
C PHE A 23 1.59 4.90 -9.01
N GLU A 24 1.81 5.28 -10.25
CA GLU A 24 3.07 5.08 -10.99
C GLU A 24 3.80 6.43 -11.13
N GLY A 25 4.40 6.92 -10.06
CA GLY A 25 5.11 8.19 -10.06
C GLY A 25 5.66 8.57 -8.71
N GLU A 26 6.13 9.79 -8.62
CA GLU A 26 6.67 10.38 -7.40
C GLU A 26 5.95 11.69 -7.06
N GLY A 27 6.02 12.08 -5.79
CA GLY A 27 5.53 13.36 -5.31
C GLY A 27 4.03 13.39 -4.98
N ASP A 28 3.60 14.59 -4.59
CA ASP A 28 2.23 14.86 -4.19
C ASP A 28 1.38 15.28 -5.40
N VAL A 29 0.27 14.60 -5.57
CA VAL A 29 -0.66 14.83 -6.69
C VAL A 29 -1.95 15.56 -6.26
N ARG A 30 -2.06 15.97 -5.00
CA ARG A 30 -3.27 16.62 -4.46
C ARG A 30 -3.58 17.92 -5.18
N GLU A 31 -2.59 18.77 -5.36
CA GLU A 31 -2.75 20.05 -6.07
C GLU A 31 -3.21 19.86 -7.51
N GLN A 32 -2.67 18.86 -8.22
CA GLN A 32 -3.07 18.53 -9.58
C GLN A 32 -4.56 18.14 -9.64
N PHE A 33 -5.01 17.29 -8.72
CA PHE A 33 -6.44 16.93 -8.64
C PHE A 33 -7.35 18.12 -8.32
N LEU A 34 -6.93 19.01 -7.42
CA LEU A 34 -7.67 20.23 -7.08
C LEU A 34 -7.73 21.20 -8.26
N ALA A 35 -6.69 21.28 -9.05
CA ALA A 35 -6.65 22.07 -10.29
C ALA A 35 -7.40 21.42 -11.47
N GLY A 36 -7.99 20.23 -11.27
CA GLY A 36 -8.71 19.52 -12.33
C GLY A 36 -7.78 18.81 -13.33
N ILE A 37 -6.50 18.68 -13.02
CA ILE A 37 -5.51 18.02 -13.86
C ILE A 37 -5.53 16.51 -13.56
N LYS A 38 -5.40 15.68 -14.60
CA LYS A 38 -5.17 14.23 -14.46
C LYS A 38 -3.66 14.01 -14.23
N PRO A 39 -3.21 13.57 -13.03
CA PRO A 39 -1.79 13.29 -12.82
C PRO A 39 -1.33 12.13 -13.70
N GLU A 40 -0.13 12.24 -14.27
CA GLU A 40 0.44 11.21 -15.15
C GLU A 40 0.55 9.85 -14.42
N GLY A 41 1.01 9.86 -13.17
CA GLY A 41 1.12 8.65 -12.35
C GLY A 41 -0.22 7.98 -12.01
N CYS A 42 -1.36 8.64 -12.31
CA CYS A 42 -2.71 8.08 -12.14
C CYS A 42 -3.31 7.55 -13.45
N LYS A 43 -2.53 7.57 -14.54
CA LYS A 43 -2.94 7.11 -15.87
C LYS A 43 -3.60 5.73 -15.87
N PRO A 44 -3.12 4.70 -15.13
CA PRO A 44 -3.77 3.37 -15.15
C PRO A 44 -5.25 3.40 -14.78
N CYS A 45 -5.66 4.25 -13.85
CA CYS A 45 -7.07 4.40 -13.47
C CYS A 45 -7.87 5.08 -14.59
N PHE A 46 -7.35 6.17 -15.14
CA PHE A 46 -8.05 6.92 -16.20
C PHE A 46 -8.16 6.12 -17.49
N ASP A 47 -7.11 5.42 -17.91
CA ASP A 47 -7.14 4.53 -19.09
C ASP A 47 -8.16 3.40 -18.93
N LYS A 48 -8.32 2.87 -17.70
CA LYS A 48 -9.35 1.86 -17.43
C LYS A 48 -10.75 2.42 -17.56
N GLU A 49 -10.97 3.64 -17.06
CA GLU A 49 -12.26 4.34 -17.15
C GLU A 49 -12.63 4.69 -18.61
N GLU A 50 -11.66 5.17 -19.39
CA GLU A 50 -11.86 5.49 -20.81
C GLU A 50 -12.23 4.25 -21.64
N ARG A 51 -11.79 3.06 -21.22
CA ARG A 51 -12.19 1.77 -21.80
C ARG A 51 -13.50 1.21 -21.24
N GLY A 52 -14.24 1.99 -20.44
CA GLY A 52 -15.52 1.59 -19.85
C GLY A 52 -15.42 0.66 -18.63
N GLY A 53 -14.22 0.47 -18.08
CA GLY A 53 -14.01 -0.34 -16.89
C GLY A 53 -14.12 0.48 -15.59
N THR A 54 -14.38 -0.20 -14.47
CA THR A 54 -14.35 0.42 -13.13
C THR A 54 -12.92 0.44 -12.60
N SER A 55 -12.39 1.63 -12.34
CA SER A 55 -11.05 1.83 -11.80
C SER A 55 -10.99 1.71 -10.28
N SER A 56 -9.76 1.53 -9.75
CA SER A 56 -9.52 1.63 -8.31
C SER A 56 -9.91 3.00 -7.75
N ARG A 57 -9.67 4.08 -8.51
CA ARG A 57 -10.09 5.44 -8.14
C ARG A 57 -11.60 5.53 -7.90
N GLN A 58 -12.42 5.01 -8.81
CA GLN A 58 -13.88 5.02 -8.67
C GLN A 58 -14.32 4.16 -7.50
N TYR A 59 -13.76 2.95 -7.36
CA TYR A 59 -14.04 2.05 -6.25
C TYR A 59 -13.75 2.71 -4.88
N TYR A 60 -12.57 3.27 -4.70
CA TYR A 60 -12.19 3.89 -3.44
C TYR A 60 -12.91 5.20 -3.17
N ASN A 61 -13.21 5.99 -4.20
CA ASN A 61 -14.04 7.18 -4.04
C ASN A 61 -15.43 6.84 -3.48
N GLN A 62 -16.03 5.75 -3.94
CA GLN A 62 -17.30 5.26 -3.43
C GLN A 62 -17.16 4.68 -2.01
N ARG A 63 -16.14 3.83 -1.80
CA ARG A 63 -15.89 3.18 -0.51
C ARG A 63 -15.66 4.17 0.62
N TYR A 64 -14.93 5.23 0.35
CA TYR A 64 -14.54 6.27 1.31
C TYR A 64 -15.28 7.59 1.09
N ASP A 65 -16.50 7.54 0.54
CA ASP A 65 -17.26 8.75 0.27
C ASP A 65 -17.54 9.59 1.52
N PHE A 66 -17.70 8.93 2.64
CA PHE A 66 -17.94 9.56 3.95
C PHE A 66 -16.70 10.21 4.59
N LEU A 67 -15.48 9.94 4.08
CA LEU A 67 -14.26 10.51 4.65
C LEU A 67 -14.07 11.95 4.20
N PRO A 68 -13.81 12.88 5.15
CA PRO A 68 -13.37 14.22 4.81
C PRO A 68 -11.94 14.18 4.23
N LEU A 69 -11.61 15.19 3.41
CA LEU A 69 -10.33 15.28 2.70
C LEU A 69 -9.24 16.01 3.50
N ASP A 70 -9.38 16.06 4.81
CA ASP A 70 -8.54 16.85 5.71
C ASP A 70 -7.25 16.14 6.12
N LYS A 71 -7.28 14.81 6.23
CA LYS A 71 -6.12 14.00 6.61
C LYS A 71 -6.23 12.54 6.16
N VAL A 72 -5.07 11.90 6.09
CA VAL A 72 -4.96 10.46 5.83
C VAL A 72 -5.48 9.67 7.05
N ARG A 73 -6.40 8.73 6.81
CA ARG A 73 -7.00 7.85 7.81
C ARG A 73 -7.05 6.38 7.41
N THR A 74 -6.65 6.07 6.18
CA THR A 74 -6.59 4.69 5.71
C THR A 74 -5.19 4.38 5.22
N PHE A 75 -4.70 3.19 5.53
CA PHE A 75 -3.30 2.82 5.28
C PHE A 75 -3.20 1.41 4.72
N ASP A 76 -2.45 1.27 3.64
CA ASP A 76 -1.93 -0.01 3.18
C ASP A 76 -0.44 -0.06 3.53
N LEU A 77 -0.07 -0.97 4.43
CA LEU A 77 1.26 -1.05 4.99
C LEU A 77 1.95 -2.33 4.53
N ARG A 78 2.85 -2.21 3.58
CA ARG A 78 3.79 -3.26 3.20
C ARG A 78 5.11 -3.02 3.93
N ILE A 79 5.20 -3.55 5.16
CA ILE A 79 6.20 -3.14 6.15
C ILE A 79 7.29 -4.18 6.41
N ASP A 80 7.05 -5.43 6.03
CA ASP A 80 7.96 -6.54 6.29
C ASP A 80 7.74 -7.64 5.25
N ASP A 81 8.73 -8.49 5.08
CA ASP A 81 8.69 -9.65 4.19
C ASP A 81 8.90 -10.98 4.95
N VAL A 82 8.93 -10.92 6.28
CA VAL A 82 9.03 -12.12 7.12
C VAL A 82 7.85 -13.05 6.87
N CYS A 83 8.13 -14.24 6.38
CA CYS A 83 7.13 -15.22 5.98
C CYS A 83 7.66 -16.64 6.12
N ASN A 84 6.81 -17.57 6.48
CA ASN A 84 7.10 -19.00 6.54
C ASN A 84 6.54 -19.77 5.34
N LEU A 85 5.96 -19.09 4.36
CA LEU A 85 5.27 -19.68 3.20
C LEU A 85 6.03 -19.39 1.90
N LYS A 86 5.91 -20.30 0.93
CA LYS A 86 6.38 -20.18 -0.46
C LYS A 86 5.19 -20.15 -1.40
N CYS A 87 4.38 -19.10 -1.35
CA CYS A 87 3.23 -18.93 -2.23
C CYS A 87 3.68 -18.70 -3.67
N VAL A 88 2.98 -19.30 -4.65
CA VAL A 88 3.35 -19.24 -6.08
C VAL A 88 3.37 -17.81 -6.64
N MET A 89 2.52 -16.91 -6.07
CA MET A 89 2.46 -15.51 -6.48
C MET A 89 3.54 -14.62 -5.83
N CYS A 90 4.34 -15.16 -4.91
CA CYS A 90 5.38 -14.42 -4.20
C CYS A 90 6.76 -14.77 -4.71
N GLY A 91 7.72 -13.86 -4.49
CA GLY A 91 9.13 -14.06 -4.77
C GLY A 91 10.00 -13.78 -3.53
N PRO A 92 11.33 -13.83 -3.70
CA PRO A 92 12.31 -13.55 -2.62
C PRO A 92 12.21 -12.14 -2.05
N ASP A 93 11.60 -11.20 -2.77
CA ASP A 93 11.33 -9.82 -2.35
C ASP A 93 10.08 -9.70 -1.49
N GLN A 94 9.25 -10.74 -1.40
CA GLN A 94 7.97 -10.73 -0.70
C GLN A 94 7.88 -11.77 0.42
N SER A 95 8.79 -12.74 0.42
CA SER A 95 8.82 -13.80 1.43
C SER A 95 10.25 -14.21 1.73
N THR A 96 10.62 -14.11 3.01
CA THR A 96 11.93 -14.63 3.48
C THR A 96 12.08 -16.12 3.23
N LYS A 97 11.00 -16.88 3.15
CA LYS A 97 11.04 -18.32 2.89
C LYS A 97 11.48 -18.63 1.46
N TRP A 98 11.14 -17.81 0.48
CA TRP A 98 11.61 -17.97 -0.89
C TRP A 98 13.10 -17.70 -1.06
N ARG A 99 13.74 -16.98 -0.10
CA ARG A 99 15.19 -16.72 -0.14
C ARG A 99 16.04 -17.99 0.01
N GLU A 100 15.47 -19.05 0.55
CA GLU A 100 16.13 -20.36 0.60
C GLU A 100 16.38 -20.94 -0.78
N ASP A 101 15.56 -20.55 -1.76
CA ASP A 101 15.61 -21.02 -3.15
C ASP A 101 15.90 -19.88 -4.13
N ILE A 102 16.61 -18.84 -3.69
CA ILE A 102 16.84 -17.63 -4.48
C ILE A 102 17.52 -17.92 -5.82
N GLU A 103 18.30 -19.01 -5.88
CA GLU A 103 19.05 -19.43 -7.07
C GLU A 103 18.15 -19.79 -8.26
N ILE A 104 16.88 -20.12 -8.01
CA ILE A 104 15.90 -20.39 -9.09
C ILE A 104 15.32 -19.13 -9.70
N PHE A 105 15.64 -17.95 -9.14
CA PHE A 105 15.12 -16.65 -9.57
C PHE A 105 16.27 -15.79 -10.10
N ASP A 106 16.70 -15.98 -11.33
CA ASP A 106 17.82 -15.26 -11.95
C ASP A 106 17.78 -13.76 -11.75
N GLU A 107 16.57 -13.18 -11.77
CA GLU A 107 16.34 -11.74 -11.61
C GLU A 107 16.66 -11.20 -10.21
N PHE A 108 16.74 -12.07 -9.19
CA PHE A 108 17.05 -11.69 -7.81
C PHE A 108 18.50 -12.01 -7.40
N VAL A 109 19.24 -12.76 -8.21
CA VAL A 109 20.63 -13.09 -7.93
C VAL A 109 21.47 -11.83 -7.87
N GLY A 110 22.13 -11.58 -6.73
CA GLY A 110 22.98 -10.41 -6.51
C GLY A 110 22.24 -9.11 -6.25
N ARG A 111 20.89 -9.08 -6.21
CA ARG A 111 20.14 -7.91 -5.78
C ARG A 111 20.08 -7.82 -4.27
N PRO A 112 20.18 -6.60 -3.69
CA PRO A 112 19.93 -6.43 -2.26
C PRO A 112 18.46 -6.75 -1.98
N LEU A 113 18.24 -7.81 -1.21
CA LEU A 113 16.93 -8.14 -0.68
C LEU A 113 16.58 -7.18 0.44
N TRP A 114 15.30 -6.93 0.63
CA TRP A 114 14.78 -5.94 1.56
C TRP A 114 15.39 -6.02 2.95
N ASN A 115 15.99 -4.93 3.39
CA ASN A 115 16.29 -4.66 4.79
C ASN A 115 15.61 -3.34 5.15
N ARG A 116 14.29 -3.39 5.34
CA ARG A 116 13.48 -2.18 5.45
C ARG A 116 13.24 -1.83 6.91
N LYS A 117 13.75 -0.69 7.32
CA LYS A 117 13.29 0.03 8.50
C LYS A 117 12.48 1.23 8.02
N ILE A 118 11.17 1.05 7.90
CA ILE A 118 10.30 2.14 7.50
C ILE A 118 9.86 2.88 8.76
N PRO A 119 10.01 4.21 8.81
CA PRO A 119 9.30 5.00 9.78
C PRO A 119 7.80 4.90 9.47
N LEU A 120 7.05 4.26 10.37
CA LEU A 120 5.61 4.23 10.25
C LEU A 120 5.05 5.64 10.51
N PRO A 121 4.03 6.06 9.75
CA PRO A 121 3.32 7.29 10.05
C PRO A 121 2.59 7.18 11.39
N ASP A 122 2.07 8.29 11.88
CA ASP A 122 1.15 8.27 13.00
C ASP A 122 -0.16 7.55 12.57
N LEU A 123 -0.47 6.46 13.24
CA LEU A 123 -1.64 5.62 13.00
C LEU A 123 -2.73 5.82 14.05
N SER A 124 -2.59 6.78 14.96
CA SER A 124 -3.51 6.98 16.12
C SER A 124 -4.95 7.27 15.69
N ASP A 125 -5.13 7.95 14.56
CA ASP A 125 -6.43 8.30 13.98
C ASP A 125 -6.82 7.40 12.78
N ALA A 126 -6.16 6.27 12.64
CA ALA A 126 -6.45 5.36 11.54
C ALA A 126 -7.85 4.74 11.68
N LEU A 127 -8.63 4.80 10.62
CA LEU A 127 -9.92 4.13 10.50
C LEU A 127 -9.79 2.73 9.87
N GLU A 128 -8.84 2.58 8.95
CA GLU A 128 -8.55 1.29 8.32
C GLU A 128 -7.05 1.13 8.12
N ILE A 129 -6.53 -0.03 8.46
CA ILE A 129 -5.14 -0.42 8.24
C ILE A 129 -5.14 -1.79 7.58
N SER A 130 -4.63 -1.87 6.34
CA SER A 130 -4.28 -3.12 5.70
C SER A 130 -2.80 -3.42 5.97
N ILE A 131 -2.50 -4.57 6.50
CA ILE A 131 -1.12 -5.06 6.66
C ILE A 131 -0.84 -6.05 5.53
N LEU A 132 0.11 -5.66 4.69
CA LEU A 132 0.50 -6.37 3.47
C LEU A 132 1.94 -6.87 3.58
N GLY A 133 2.28 -7.85 2.74
CA GLY A 133 3.62 -8.43 2.63
C GLY A 133 3.88 -9.49 3.69
N GLY A 134 4.79 -10.42 3.42
CA GLY A 134 5.11 -11.54 4.30
C GLY A 134 3.89 -12.28 4.86
N GLU A 135 4.04 -12.79 6.09
CA GLU A 135 2.92 -13.37 6.87
C GLU A 135 2.66 -12.48 8.11
N PRO A 136 1.54 -11.74 8.17
CA PRO A 136 1.29 -10.77 9.24
C PRO A 136 1.40 -11.35 10.67
N PHE A 137 1.03 -12.61 10.87
CA PHE A 137 1.13 -13.26 12.18
C PHE A 137 2.56 -13.64 12.58
N TYR A 138 3.51 -13.59 11.65
CA TYR A 138 4.94 -13.78 11.91
C TYR A 138 5.70 -12.46 12.11
N MET A 139 5.08 -11.34 11.76
CA MET A 139 5.71 -10.02 11.84
C MET A 139 5.55 -9.39 13.22
N ARG A 140 6.66 -9.17 13.93
CA ARG A 140 6.63 -8.37 15.18
C ARG A 140 6.12 -6.95 14.97
N THR A 141 6.40 -6.38 13.81
CA THR A 141 5.94 -5.03 13.45
C THR A 141 4.42 -4.99 13.36
N ALA A 142 3.80 -5.99 12.72
CA ALA A 142 2.35 -6.12 12.65
C ALA A 142 1.73 -6.26 14.06
N GLU A 143 2.28 -7.12 14.91
CA GLU A 143 1.83 -7.29 16.29
C GLU A 143 1.89 -5.97 17.08
N ASN A 144 2.97 -5.20 16.94
CA ASN A 144 3.14 -3.91 17.60
C ASN A 144 2.14 -2.84 17.11
N ILE A 145 1.79 -2.86 15.82
CA ILE A 145 0.74 -2.01 15.26
C ILE A 145 -0.61 -2.39 15.88
N LEU A 146 -0.97 -3.66 15.84
CA LEU A 146 -2.25 -4.16 16.35
C LEU A 146 -2.47 -3.81 17.83
N LYS A 147 -1.43 -3.93 18.67
CA LYS A 147 -1.51 -3.61 20.10
C LYS A 147 -1.78 -2.14 20.39
N LYS A 148 -1.47 -1.25 19.47
CA LYS A 148 -1.61 0.21 19.65
C LYS A 148 -2.91 0.76 19.07
N GLN A 149 -3.65 -0.03 18.27
CA GLN A 149 -4.84 0.48 17.60
C GLN A 149 -6.07 0.51 18.51
N SER A 150 -6.97 1.43 18.22
CA SER A 150 -8.31 1.49 18.80
C SER A 150 -9.14 0.27 18.38
N ARG A 151 -10.16 -0.07 19.17
CA ARG A 151 -11.15 -1.10 18.82
C ARG A 151 -12.00 -0.73 17.60
N ASP A 152 -12.07 0.57 17.28
CA ASP A 152 -12.82 1.10 16.15
C ASP A 152 -12.02 1.10 14.85
N THR A 153 -10.70 0.85 14.92
CA THR A 153 -9.86 0.73 13.73
C THR A 153 -10.12 -0.60 13.04
N ARG A 154 -10.51 -0.56 11.78
CA ARG A 154 -10.64 -1.75 10.95
C ARG A 154 -9.27 -2.26 10.55
N ILE A 155 -8.98 -3.51 10.85
CA ILE A 155 -7.72 -4.18 10.45
C ILE A 155 -8.01 -5.19 9.35
N ILE A 156 -7.19 -5.17 8.30
CA ILE A 156 -7.19 -6.14 7.21
C ILE A 156 -5.81 -6.79 7.19
N LEU A 157 -5.75 -8.09 7.26
CA LEU A 157 -4.51 -8.88 7.16
C LEU A 157 -4.54 -9.67 5.84
N ASN A 158 -3.51 -9.49 5.01
CA ASN A 158 -3.36 -10.15 3.71
C ASN A 158 -2.02 -10.87 3.62
#